data_90d3c756f45d4520b22461e6e8b112fe
#
_entry.id   90d3c756f45d4520b22461e6e8b112fe
#
_cell.length_a   1.000
_cell.length_b   1.000
_cell.length_c   1.000
_cell.angle_alpha   90.00
_cell.angle_beta   90.00
_cell.angle_gamma   90.00
#
_symmetry.space_group_name_H-M   'P 1'
#
loop_
_entity.id
_entity.type
_entity.pdbx_description
1 polymer ?
#
loop_
_entity_poly.entity_id
_entity_poly.type
_entity_poly.pdbx_seq_one_letter_code
_entity_poly.pdbx_strand_id
1 'polypeptide(L)'
;MDISDKSRKILWARSGNCCAICKQELVISKTPNDGDSVVGDECHIVAETKGGPRYDLSYPKEKLDALENRILLCRVHHKMIDDQCDTYTIDILRQMKANHEKWVRLRLSDKTEAKPVTVKRIKQNIPKHLVRLNNGEEILNLVVNAYVLYTNHDHLESEQQVKIISEFFQTVQDFLDTANDFGPSYHIEIAFIMSDFVKRLETLGFWVFGAKEMQIIDGGVSGPSNWPVAYIHILSSDNKSIEILDDETGHKNDI
;
A
#
# COMPACT_ATOMS: atom_id res chain seq x y z
N MET A 1 -2.85 -35.52 -13.56
CA MET A 1 -3.34 -34.69 -12.41
C MET A 1 -2.65 -33.35 -12.47
N ASP A 2 -3.28 -32.32 -11.99
CA ASP A 2 -2.71 -30.96 -12.02
C ASP A 2 -2.01 -30.64 -10.67
N ILE A 3 -1.05 -29.73 -10.70
CA ILE A 3 -0.35 -29.26 -9.50
C ILE A 3 -1.36 -28.68 -8.47
N SER A 4 -1.21 -28.99 -7.18
CA SER A 4 -2.10 -28.43 -6.16
C SER A 4 -1.96 -26.90 -6.06
N ASP A 5 -3.04 -26.20 -5.69
CA ASP A 5 -3.01 -24.74 -5.48
C ASP A 5 -1.92 -24.29 -4.51
N LYS A 6 -1.68 -25.08 -3.44
CA LYS A 6 -0.60 -24.83 -2.50
C LYS A 6 0.77 -24.90 -3.18
N SER A 7 1.02 -25.94 -3.96
CA SER A 7 2.30 -26.11 -4.67
C SER A 7 2.48 -25.05 -5.74
N ARG A 8 1.41 -24.65 -6.45
CA ARG A 8 1.40 -23.56 -7.42
C ARG A 8 1.82 -22.24 -6.77
N LYS A 9 1.18 -21.84 -5.68
CA LYS A 9 1.53 -20.62 -4.92
C LYS A 9 2.99 -20.63 -4.46
N ILE A 10 3.49 -21.78 -3.99
CA ILE A 10 4.89 -21.92 -3.56
C ILE A 10 5.85 -21.79 -4.75
N LEU A 11 5.54 -22.40 -5.91
CA LEU A 11 6.34 -22.32 -7.12
C LEU A 11 6.49 -20.87 -7.59
N TRP A 12 5.36 -20.15 -7.73
CA TRP A 12 5.35 -18.75 -8.15
C TRP A 12 6.09 -17.84 -7.16
N ALA A 13 5.85 -18.02 -5.85
CA ALA A 13 6.54 -17.25 -4.82
C ALA A 13 8.06 -17.48 -4.83
N ARG A 14 8.52 -18.75 -4.93
CA ARG A 14 9.95 -19.08 -4.99
C ARG A 14 10.62 -18.61 -6.27
N SER A 15 9.86 -18.48 -7.35
CA SER A 15 10.35 -17.97 -8.64
C SER A 15 10.29 -16.46 -8.75
N GLY A 16 9.74 -15.73 -7.75
CA GLY A 16 9.67 -14.28 -7.73
C GLY A 16 8.94 -13.70 -8.94
N ASN A 17 7.89 -14.36 -9.42
CA ASN A 17 7.14 -13.98 -10.63
C ASN A 17 8.01 -13.87 -11.90
N CYS A 18 9.17 -14.56 -11.96
CA CYS A 18 10.11 -14.46 -13.07
C CYS A 18 10.41 -15.81 -13.71
N CYS A 19 10.66 -15.80 -15.02
CA CYS A 19 11.15 -16.96 -15.75
C CYS A 19 12.50 -17.44 -15.19
N ALA A 20 12.64 -18.74 -14.92
CA ALA A 20 13.86 -19.29 -14.35
C ALA A 20 15.09 -19.15 -15.29
N ILE A 21 14.89 -18.95 -16.57
CA ILE A 21 15.97 -18.79 -17.56
C ILE A 21 16.26 -17.31 -17.82
N CYS A 22 15.34 -16.55 -18.43
CA CYS A 22 15.59 -15.16 -18.86
C CYS A 22 15.28 -14.10 -17.80
N LYS A 23 14.71 -14.46 -16.66
CA LYS A 23 14.33 -13.52 -15.58
C LYS A 23 13.24 -12.52 -15.97
N GLN A 24 12.62 -12.69 -17.14
CA GLN A 24 11.47 -11.86 -17.52
C GLN A 24 10.32 -12.07 -16.56
N GLU A 25 9.63 -11.00 -16.22
CA GLU A 25 8.41 -11.03 -15.43
C GLU A 25 7.30 -11.81 -16.15
N LEU A 26 6.53 -12.60 -15.42
CA LEU A 26 5.54 -13.54 -15.97
C LEU A 26 4.10 -13.09 -15.79
N VAL A 27 3.87 -12.00 -15.07
CA VAL A 27 2.60 -11.29 -15.04
C VAL A 27 2.81 -9.92 -15.66
N ILE A 28 2.18 -9.69 -16.80
CA ILE A 28 2.23 -8.39 -17.49
C ILE A 28 1.09 -7.54 -16.96
N SER A 29 1.41 -6.34 -16.51
CA SER A 29 0.46 -5.40 -15.94
C SER A 29 -0.67 -5.04 -16.89
N LYS A 30 -1.85 -4.80 -16.33
CA LYS A 30 -3.05 -4.33 -17.03
C LYS A 30 -2.82 -3.12 -17.91
N THR A 31 -3.64 -3.01 -18.95
CA THR A 31 -3.77 -1.81 -19.77
C THR A 31 -5.01 -1.01 -19.35
N PRO A 32 -5.26 0.19 -19.88
CA PRO A 32 -6.51 0.90 -19.64
C PRO A 32 -7.78 0.12 -20.03
N ASN A 33 -7.66 -0.87 -20.93
CA ASN A 33 -8.78 -1.61 -21.50
C ASN A 33 -8.87 -3.06 -21.02
N ASP A 34 -7.76 -3.66 -20.53
CA ASP A 34 -7.67 -5.09 -20.21
C ASP A 34 -6.96 -5.33 -18.88
N GLY A 35 -7.29 -6.43 -18.19
CA GLY A 35 -6.66 -6.88 -16.95
C GLY A 35 -5.24 -7.40 -17.12
N ASP A 36 -4.60 -7.79 -16.01
CA ASP A 36 -3.25 -8.38 -16.01
C ASP A 36 -3.23 -9.68 -16.85
N SER A 37 -2.11 -9.93 -17.54
CA SER A 37 -1.90 -11.11 -18.37
C SER A 37 -0.81 -12.01 -17.80
N VAL A 38 -1.12 -13.31 -17.62
CA VAL A 38 -0.16 -14.32 -17.19
C VAL A 38 0.47 -14.96 -18.43
N VAL A 39 1.79 -14.81 -18.58
CA VAL A 39 2.58 -15.33 -19.70
C VAL A 39 3.58 -16.42 -19.27
N GLY A 40 3.42 -16.91 -18.04
CA GLY A 40 4.23 -17.99 -17.46
C GLY A 40 3.52 -19.34 -17.46
N ASP A 41 4.30 -20.40 -17.60
CA ASP A 41 3.85 -21.79 -17.54
C ASP A 41 4.56 -22.57 -16.44
N GLU A 42 3.84 -23.46 -15.78
CA GLU A 42 4.33 -24.38 -14.73
C GLU A 42 4.82 -25.68 -15.38
N CYS A 43 6.03 -25.65 -15.93
CA CYS A 43 6.56 -26.71 -16.79
C CYS A 43 7.00 -27.93 -15.98
N HIS A 44 6.75 -29.13 -16.51
CA HIS A 44 7.33 -30.37 -15.98
C HIS A 44 8.81 -30.48 -16.31
N ILE A 45 9.60 -30.95 -15.36
CA ILE A 45 11.00 -31.32 -15.59
C ILE A 45 11.05 -32.74 -16.21
N VAL A 46 10.33 -33.68 -15.59
CA VAL A 46 10.12 -35.03 -16.13
C VAL A 46 8.67 -35.13 -16.61
N ALA A 47 8.45 -35.49 -17.86
CA ALA A 47 7.11 -35.58 -18.43
C ALA A 47 6.25 -36.68 -17.78
N GLU A 48 4.94 -36.42 -17.69
CA GLU A 48 3.96 -37.37 -17.16
C GLU A 48 3.66 -38.49 -18.15
N THR A 49 3.65 -38.21 -19.44
CA THR A 49 3.21 -39.13 -20.49
C THR A 49 4.36 -39.74 -21.26
N LYS A 50 4.22 -41.02 -21.61
CA LYS A 50 5.16 -41.74 -22.48
C LYS A 50 5.33 -41.02 -23.83
N GLY A 51 6.59 -40.72 -24.20
CA GLY A 51 6.90 -39.97 -25.39
C GLY A 51 6.91 -38.46 -25.20
N GLY A 52 6.58 -37.96 -24.04
CA GLY A 52 6.74 -36.56 -23.68
C GLY A 52 8.21 -36.16 -23.43
N PRO A 53 8.50 -34.86 -23.34
CA PRO A 53 9.85 -34.34 -23.11
C PRO A 53 10.48 -34.92 -21.84
N ARG A 54 11.69 -35.48 -21.92
CA ARG A 54 12.43 -36.04 -20.78
C ARG A 54 11.64 -37.10 -19.99
N TYR A 55 10.78 -37.91 -20.68
CA TYR A 55 10.05 -38.99 -20.06
C TYR A 55 10.99 -40.03 -19.46
N ASP A 56 10.76 -40.42 -18.21
CA ASP A 56 11.52 -41.43 -17.49
C ASP A 56 10.56 -42.43 -16.83
N LEU A 57 10.57 -43.70 -17.32
CA LEU A 57 9.74 -44.77 -16.82
C LEU A 57 10.01 -45.11 -15.34
N SER A 58 11.24 -44.84 -14.88
CA SER A 58 11.68 -45.11 -13.50
C SER A 58 11.27 -44.02 -12.52
N TYR A 59 10.81 -42.85 -13.03
CA TYR A 59 10.39 -41.74 -12.19
C TYR A 59 9.10 -42.05 -11.43
N PRO A 60 9.07 -41.88 -10.09
CA PRO A 60 7.90 -42.19 -9.26
C PRO A 60 6.67 -41.40 -9.68
N LYS A 61 5.55 -42.10 -9.95
CA LYS A 61 4.30 -41.46 -10.42
C LYS A 61 3.77 -40.42 -9.41
N GLU A 62 3.89 -40.69 -8.13
CA GLU A 62 3.48 -39.81 -7.04
C GLU A 62 4.29 -38.50 -6.96
N LYS A 63 5.43 -38.43 -7.65
CA LYS A 63 6.28 -37.22 -7.73
C LYS A 63 6.10 -36.42 -8.99
N LEU A 64 5.30 -36.90 -9.96
CA LEU A 64 5.10 -36.20 -11.23
C LEU A 64 4.52 -34.78 -11.04
N ASP A 65 3.55 -34.64 -10.12
CA ASP A 65 2.92 -33.36 -9.79
C ASP A 65 3.57 -32.65 -8.59
N ALA A 66 4.67 -33.20 -8.08
CA ALA A 66 5.39 -32.59 -6.96
C ALA A 66 6.08 -31.29 -7.37
N LEU A 67 6.22 -30.36 -6.42
CA LEU A 67 6.88 -29.06 -6.61
C LEU A 67 8.29 -29.20 -7.16
N GLU A 68 9.01 -30.26 -6.78
CA GLU A 68 10.37 -30.57 -7.22
C GLU A 68 10.43 -30.89 -8.71
N ASN A 69 9.35 -31.38 -9.29
CA ASN A 69 9.23 -31.72 -10.72
C ASN A 69 8.66 -30.55 -11.56
N ARG A 70 8.53 -29.36 -10.99
CA ARG A 70 8.01 -28.17 -11.68
C ARG A 70 9.04 -27.06 -11.73
N ILE A 71 9.13 -26.37 -12.87
CA ILE A 71 9.92 -25.17 -13.07
C ILE A 71 9.05 -24.09 -13.72
N LEU A 72 9.19 -22.82 -13.30
CA LEU A 72 8.40 -21.71 -13.82
C LEU A 72 9.15 -21.02 -14.96
N LEU A 73 8.56 -21.00 -16.14
CA LEU A 73 9.16 -20.45 -17.36
C LEU A 73 8.17 -19.57 -18.12
N CYS A 74 8.69 -18.64 -18.94
CA CYS A 74 7.86 -18.02 -19.97
C CYS A 74 7.57 -19.01 -21.10
N ARG A 75 6.52 -18.78 -21.87
CA ARG A 75 6.09 -19.66 -22.97
C ARG A 75 7.19 -19.96 -24.00
N VAL A 76 8.06 -18.98 -24.28
CA VAL A 76 9.18 -19.17 -25.19
C VAL A 76 10.17 -20.19 -24.64
N HIS A 77 10.59 -20.04 -23.37
CA HIS A 77 11.55 -20.96 -22.77
C HIS A 77 10.92 -22.32 -22.41
N HIS A 78 9.63 -22.38 -22.15
CA HIS A 78 8.91 -23.65 -22.03
C HIS A 78 9.03 -24.45 -23.34
N LYS A 79 8.63 -23.85 -24.45
CA LYS A 79 8.74 -24.49 -25.77
C LYS A 79 10.18 -24.89 -26.09
N MET A 80 11.16 -24.03 -25.81
CA MET A 80 12.57 -24.30 -26.08
C MET A 80 13.10 -25.52 -25.33
N ILE A 81 12.82 -25.66 -24.02
CA ILE A 81 13.30 -26.80 -23.23
C ILE A 81 12.66 -28.12 -23.65
N ASP A 82 11.43 -28.06 -24.18
CA ASP A 82 10.70 -29.26 -24.63
C ASP A 82 11.15 -29.72 -26.02
N ASP A 83 11.57 -28.81 -26.90
CA ASP A 83 12.11 -29.15 -28.22
C ASP A 83 13.56 -29.58 -28.15
N GLN A 84 14.32 -29.20 -27.14
CA GLN A 84 15.77 -29.42 -27.02
C GLN A 84 16.13 -30.27 -25.80
N CYS A 85 15.49 -31.43 -25.68
CA CYS A 85 15.59 -32.32 -24.51
C CYS A 85 17.01 -32.82 -24.23
N ASP A 86 17.86 -32.98 -25.29
CA ASP A 86 19.25 -33.41 -25.15
C ASP A 86 20.14 -32.33 -24.52
N THR A 87 19.79 -31.06 -24.73
CA THR A 87 20.47 -29.91 -24.13
C THR A 87 19.93 -29.63 -22.74
N TYR A 88 18.62 -29.61 -22.60
CA TYR A 88 17.93 -29.32 -21.34
C TYR A 88 17.50 -30.62 -20.64
N THR A 89 18.49 -31.37 -20.15
CA THR A 89 18.29 -32.62 -19.42
C THR A 89 17.61 -32.38 -18.07
N ILE A 90 17.09 -33.45 -17.47
CA ILE A 90 16.47 -33.41 -16.14
C ILE A 90 17.38 -32.73 -15.10
N ASP A 91 18.67 -33.08 -15.09
CA ASP A 91 19.62 -32.55 -14.12
C ASP A 91 19.94 -31.08 -14.38
N ILE A 92 20.06 -30.67 -15.63
CA ILE A 92 20.24 -29.26 -15.99
C ILE A 92 19.04 -28.43 -15.56
N LEU A 93 17.82 -28.89 -15.79
CA LEU A 93 16.61 -28.16 -15.37
C LEU A 93 16.46 -28.07 -13.86
N ARG A 94 16.80 -29.13 -13.14
CA ARG A 94 16.87 -29.10 -11.64
C ARG A 94 17.88 -28.07 -11.16
N GLN A 95 19.06 -28.05 -11.77
CA GLN A 95 20.11 -27.08 -11.43
C GLN A 95 19.67 -25.64 -11.74
N MET A 96 19.04 -25.40 -12.90
CA MET A 96 18.50 -24.12 -13.29
C MET A 96 17.44 -23.63 -12.28
N LYS A 97 16.50 -24.51 -11.90
CA LYS A 97 15.50 -24.23 -10.87
C LYS A 97 16.17 -23.83 -9.56
N ALA A 98 17.10 -24.65 -9.06
CA ALA A 98 17.79 -24.39 -7.79
C ALA A 98 18.56 -23.07 -7.81
N ASN A 99 19.27 -22.79 -8.90
CA ASN A 99 20.02 -21.53 -9.09
C ASN A 99 19.08 -20.33 -9.15
N HIS A 100 17.94 -20.47 -9.82
CA HIS A 100 16.94 -19.40 -9.90
C HIS A 100 16.30 -19.11 -8.54
N GLU A 101 15.84 -20.13 -7.82
CA GLU A 101 15.27 -19.96 -6.48
C GLU A 101 16.30 -19.37 -5.49
N LYS A 102 17.59 -19.73 -5.62
CA LYS A 102 18.67 -19.10 -4.84
C LYS A 102 18.84 -17.63 -5.23
N TRP A 103 18.83 -17.31 -6.53
CA TRP A 103 18.93 -15.95 -7.02
C TRP A 103 17.77 -15.07 -6.49
N VAL A 104 16.51 -15.56 -6.54
CA VAL A 104 15.35 -14.86 -5.99
C VAL A 104 15.53 -14.59 -4.50
N ARG A 105 15.93 -15.64 -3.73
CA ARG A 105 16.18 -15.48 -2.29
C ARG A 105 17.26 -14.44 -1.99
N LEU A 106 18.34 -14.43 -2.75
CA LEU A 106 19.41 -13.45 -2.56
C LEU A 106 18.92 -12.02 -2.87
N ARG A 107 18.10 -11.85 -3.89
CA ARG A 107 17.51 -10.54 -4.24
C ARG A 107 16.52 -10.05 -3.18
N LEU A 108 15.71 -10.94 -2.64
CA LEU A 108 14.76 -10.63 -1.56
C LEU A 108 15.44 -10.54 -0.18
N SER A 109 16.55 -11.23 0.02
CA SER A 109 17.35 -11.20 1.25
C SER A 109 18.43 -10.14 1.24
N ASP A 110 18.50 -9.31 0.19
CA ASP A 110 19.35 -8.13 0.23
C ASP A 110 18.91 -7.29 1.44
N LYS A 111 19.47 -7.67 2.58
CA LYS A 111 19.48 -6.91 3.80
C LYS A 111 20.40 -5.71 3.54
N THR A 112 19.93 -4.76 2.79
CA THR A 112 20.27 -3.40 3.13
C THR A 112 19.90 -3.33 4.61
N GLU A 113 20.87 -3.23 5.50
CA GLU A 113 20.61 -3.00 6.91
C GLU A 113 19.61 -1.87 6.95
N ALA A 114 18.38 -2.19 7.44
CA ALA A 114 17.30 -1.22 7.41
C ALA A 114 17.81 -0.03 8.21
N LYS A 115 18.11 1.06 7.54
CA LYS A 115 18.55 2.29 8.21
C LYS A 115 17.43 2.68 9.19
N PRO A 116 17.77 3.20 10.36
CA PRO A 116 16.77 3.71 11.28
C PRO A 116 15.82 4.65 10.53
N VAL A 117 14.52 4.44 10.72
CA VAL A 117 13.51 5.32 10.11
C VAL A 117 13.54 6.66 10.83
N THR A 118 13.69 7.73 10.09
CA THR A 118 13.68 9.11 10.58
C THR A 118 12.59 9.90 9.89
N VAL A 119 11.89 10.74 10.65
CA VAL A 119 10.94 11.70 10.11
C VAL A 119 11.59 13.07 10.13
N LYS A 120 11.69 13.71 8.97
CA LYS A 120 12.29 15.04 8.82
C LYS A 120 11.19 16.06 8.54
N ARG A 121 11.07 17.03 9.41
CA ARG A 121 10.20 18.21 9.19
C ARG A 121 10.94 19.26 8.34
N ILE A 122 10.30 19.70 7.28
CA ILE A 122 10.86 20.74 6.39
C ILE A 122 10.40 22.09 6.94
N LYS A 123 11.32 22.95 7.38
CA LYS A 123 11.00 24.22 8.06
C LYS A 123 9.98 25.08 7.29
N GLN A 124 10.07 25.12 5.97
CA GLN A 124 9.16 25.90 5.11
C GLN A 124 7.74 25.32 5.07
N ASN A 125 7.58 24.03 5.35
CA ASN A 125 6.30 23.33 5.30
C ASN A 125 5.62 23.22 6.68
N ILE A 126 6.30 23.64 7.75
CA ILE A 126 5.71 23.64 9.09
C ILE A 126 4.64 24.72 9.13
N PRO A 127 3.37 24.37 9.39
CA PRO A 127 2.30 25.35 9.51
C PRO A 127 2.62 26.36 10.63
N LYS A 128 2.50 27.63 10.33
CA LYS A 128 2.68 28.68 11.35
C LYS A 128 1.47 28.78 12.26
N HIS A 129 0.29 28.51 11.73
CA HIS A 129 -0.98 28.48 12.42
C HIS A 129 -1.89 27.43 11.80
N LEU A 130 -2.91 27.02 12.54
CA LEU A 130 -4.02 26.22 12.04
C LEU A 130 -5.10 27.16 11.54
N VAL A 131 -5.74 26.86 10.41
CA VAL A 131 -6.89 27.60 9.89
C VAL A 131 -8.18 27.00 10.39
N ARG A 132 -9.18 27.87 10.63
CA ARG A 132 -10.52 27.40 11.00
C ARG A 132 -11.15 26.64 9.85
N LEU A 133 -11.75 25.48 10.14
CA LEU A 133 -12.48 24.64 9.22
C LEU A 133 -13.97 24.78 9.51
N ASN A 134 -14.73 25.26 8.52
CA ASN A 134 -16.13 25.67 8.72
C ASN A 134 -17.14 24.63 8.24
N ASN A 135 -16.68 23.61 7.51
CA ASN A 135 -17.53 22.58 6.95
C ASN A 135 -16.77 21.28 6.71
N GLY A 136 -17.52 20.22 6.41
CA GLY A 136 -16.94 18.90 6.21
C GLY A 136 -16.07 18.77 4.96
N GLU A 137 -16.36 19.51 3.91
CA GLU A 137 -15.55 19.50 2.68
C GLU A 137 -14.12 20.00 2.96
N GLU A 138 -13.98 21.09 3.72
CA GLU A 138 -12.68 21.61 4.14
C GLU A 138 -11.91 20.58 4.97
N ILE A 139 -12.60 19.87 5.88
CA ILE A 139 -12.00 18.82 6.71
C ILE A 139 -11.52 17.66 5.83
N LEU A 140 -12.36 17.15 4.92
CA LEU A 140 -11.98 16.02 4.07
C LEU A 140 -10.85 16.39 3.11
N ASN A 141 -10.86 17.59 2.52
CA ASN A 141 -9.78 18.08 1.66
C ASN A 141 -8.45 18.21 2.41
N LEU A 142 -8.52 18.54 3.71
CA LEU A 142 -7.34 18.60 4.55
C LEU A 142 -6.73 17.22 4.77
N VAL A 143 -7.56 16.21 5.11
CA VAL A 143 -7.06 14.89 5.51
C VAL A 143 -6.84 13.92 4.35
N VAL A 144 -7.49 14.13 3.20
CA VAL A 144 -7.32 13.25 2.04
C VAL A 144 -5.84 13.15 1.64
N ASN A 145 -5.38 11.93 1.39
CA ASN A 145 -3.97 11.60 1.11
C ASN A 145 -2.97 11.95 2.23
N ALA A 146 -3.40 12.22 3.45
CA ALA A 146 -2.50 12.25 4.60
C ALA A 146 -2.20 10.80 5.04
N TYR A 147 -0.97 10.56 5.52
CA TYR A 147 -0.57 9.26 6.08
C TYR A 147 -0.70 9.23 7.61
N VAL A 148 -0.76 10.40 8.22
CA VAL A 148 -0.89 10.54 9.66
C VAL A 148 -1.87 11.68 9.96
N LEU A 149 -2.73 11.45 10.94
CA LEU A 149 -3.61 12.45 11.52
C LEU A 149 -3.21 12.69 12.98
N TYR A 150 -2.81 13.92 13.30
CA TYR A 150 -2.62 14.37 14.67
C TYR A 150 -3.86 15.14 15.13
N THR A 151 -4.45 14.69 16.22
CA THR A 151 -5.65 15.30 16.81
C THR A 151 -5.34 15.87 18.18
N ASN A 152 -5.98 16.98 18.51
CA ASN A 152 -5.93 17.56 19.84
C ASN A 152 -7.25 18.29 20.14
N HIS A 153 -7.57 18.49 21.42
CA HIS A 153 -8.74 19.25 21.85
C HIS A 153 -8.48 19.95 23.18
N ASP A 154 -9.21 21.02 23.45
CA ASP A 154 -9.25 21.68 24.75
C ASP A 154 -9.94 20.82 25.82
N HIS A 155 -9.89 21.26 27.06
CA HIS A 155 -10.53 20.57 28.17
C HIS A 155 -12.04 20.40 27.93
N LEU A 156 -12.57 19.23 28.28
CA LEU A 156 -13.97 18.87 28.10
C LEU A 156 -14.65 18.77 29.47
N GLU A 157 -15.81 19.42 29.62
CA GLU A 157 -16.49 19.55 30.88
C GLU A 157 -17.71 18.60 31.03
N SER A 158 -18.14 17.99 29.92
CA SER A 158 -19.35 17.14 29.95
C SER A 158 -19.18 15.86 29.10
N GLU A 159 -19.93 14.82 29.50
CA GLU A 159 -20.00 13.57 28.73
C GLU A 159 -20.47 13.80 27.27
N GLN A 160 -21.35 14.78 27.05
CA GLN A 160 -21.83 15.14 25.73
C GLN A 160 -20.69 15.67 24.85
N GLN A 161 -19.82 16.53 25.36
CA GLN A 161 -18.65 17.04 24.67
C GLN A 161 -17.68 15.91 24.32
N VAL A 162 -17.39 15.03 25.31
CA VAL A 162 -16.53 13.85 25.09
C VAL A 162 -17.07 12.98 23.97
N LYS A 163 -18.36 12.67 23.99
CA LYS A 163 -19.02 11.83 23.00
C LYS A 163 -18.90 12.42 21.59
N ILE A 164 -19.28 13.69 21.42
CA ILE A 164 -19.28 14.33 20.09
C ILE A 164 -17.87 14.45 19.52
N ILE A 165 -16.89 14.82 20.35
CA ILE A 165 -15.50 14.99 19.90
C ILE A 165 -14.87 13.63 19.55
N SER A 166 -15.17 12.58 20.33
CA SER A 166 -14.71 11.23 20.04
C SER A 166 -15.31 10.69 18.73
N GLU A 167 -16.63 10.87 18.53
CA GLU A 167 -17.31 10.49 17.29
C GLU A 167 -16.77 11.26 16.07
N PHE A 168 -16.50 12.56 16.22
CA PHE A 168 -15.88 13.38 15.19
C PHE A 168 -14.51 12.83 14.78
N PHE A 169 -13.60 12.65 15.74
CA PHE A 169 -12.26 12.16 15.44
C PHE A 169 -12.26 10.74 14.85
N GLN A 170 -13.15 9.87 15.35
CA GLN A 170 -13.30 8.53 14.79
C GLN A 170 -13.76 8.59 13.33
N THR A 171 -14.77 9.42 13.01
CA THR A 171 -15.27 9.57 11.64
C THR A 171 -14.19 10.10 10.70
N VAL A 172 -13.36 11.06 11.15
CA VAL A 172 -12.23 11.57 10.35
C VAL A 172 -11.19 10.48 10.12
N GLN A 173 -10.88 9.69 11.14
CA GLN A 173 -9.92 8.58 11.04
C GLN A 173 -10.44 7.50 10.09
N ASP A 174 -11.70 7.09 10.23
CA ASP A 174 -12.34 6.08 9.38
C ASP A 174 -12.33 6.54 7.91
N PHE A 175 -12.60 7.83 7.65
CA PHE A 175 -12.50 8.39 6.30
C PHE A 175 -11.06 8.33 5.79
N LEU A 176 -10.07 8.74 6.59
CA LEU A 176 -8.66 8.70 6.19
C LEU A 176 -8.23 7.29 5.78
N ASP A 177 -8.66 6.29 6.55
CA ASP A 177 -8.30 4.88 6.32
C ASP A 177 -8.97 4.29 5.06
N THR A 178 -10.12 4.83 4.65
CA THR A 178 -10.96 4.25 3.58
C THR A 178 -11.13 5.16 2.35
N ALA A 179 -10.66 6.41 2.39
CA ALA A 179 -10.92 7.42 1.35
C ALA A 179 -10.52 6.99 -0.07
N ASN A 180 -9.48 6.16 -0.19
CA ASN A 180 -9.00 5.67 -1.49
C ASN A 180 -9.77 4.44 -2.01
N ASP A 181 -10.58 3.80 -1.16
CA ASP A 181 -11.32 2.58 -1.50
C ASP A 181 -12.71 2.88 -2.07
N PHE A 182 -13.20 4.11 -1.85
CA PHE A 182 -14.54 4.53 -2.21
C PHE A 182 -14.55 5.70 -3.22
N GLY A 183 -15.63 5.78 -4.00
CA GLY A 183 -15.79 6.81 -5.04
C GLY A 183 -16.30 8.17 -4.50
N PRO A 184 -16.47 9.16 -5.41
CA PRO A 184 -16.88 10.54 -5.04
C PRO A 184 -18.17 10.64 -4.23
N SER A 185 -19.14 9.75 -4.44
CA SER A 185 -20.40 9.75 -3.69
C SER A 185 -20.21 9.55 -2.19
N TYR A 186 -19.28 8.68 -1.81
CA TYR A 186 -18.91 8.45 -0.42
C TYR A 186 -18.30 9.71 0.20
N HIS A 187 -17.40 10.38 -0.52
CA HIS A 187 -16.79 11.63 -0.05
C HIS A 187 -17.84 12.72 0.22
N ILE A 188 -18.85 12.84 -0.65
CA ILE A 188 -19.95 13.79 -0.46
C ILE A 188 -20.76 13.44 0.79
N GLU A 189 -21.10 12.17 0.99
CA GLU A 189 -21.84 11.71 2.16
C GLU A 189 -21.11 12.04 3.47
N ILE A 190 -19.82 11.68 3.55
CA ILE A 190 -18.99 11.98 4.73
C ILE A 190 -18.83 13.49 4.94
N ALA A 191 -18.69 14.29 3.87
CA ALA A 191 -18.64 15.74 3.98
C ALA A 191 -19.92 16.33 4.62
N PHE A 192 -21.11 15.80 4.33
CA PHE A 192 -22.35 16.18 4.99
C PHE A 192 -22.34 15.82 6.47
N ILE A 193 -21.93 14.59 6.81
CA ILE A 193 -21.81 14.12 8.20
C ILE A 193 -20.84 15.02 8.98
N MET A 194 -19.68 15.32 8.41
CA MET A 194 -18.67 16.18 9.04
C MET A 194 -19.16 17.62 9.21
N SER A 195 -19.94 18.14 8.26
CA SER A 195 -20.56 19.47 8.38
C SER A 195 -21.57 19.53 9.53
N ASP A 196 -22.33 18.45 9.77
CA ASP A 196 -23.21 18.35 10.93
C ASP A 196 -22.41 18.35 12.25
N PHE A 197 -21.31 17.60 12.31
CA PHE A 197 -20.41 17.62 13.47
C PHE A 197 -19.88 19.03 13.76
N VAL A 198 -19.42 19.77 12.73
CA VAL A 198 -18.93 21.15 12.90
C VAL A 198 -20.01 22.03 13.54
N LYS A 199 -21.25 21.99 13.04
CA LYS A 199 -22.38 22.77 13.61
C LYS A 199 -22.68 22.38 15.05
N ARG A 200 -22.66 21.08 15.37
CA ARG A 200 -22.89 20.58 16.73
C ARG A 200 -21.77 21.02 17.68
N LEU A 201 -20.51 20.99 17.23
CA LEU A 201 -19.37 21.50 17.99
C LEU A 201 -19.48 23.00 18.24
N GLU A 202 -19.87 23.79 17.24
CA GLU A 202 -20.10 25.24 17.39
C GLU A 202 -21.22 25.53 18.43
N THR A 203 -22.29 24.74 18.43
CA THR A 203 -23.36 24.87 19.44
C THR A 203 -22.86 24.60 20.86
N LEU A 204 -21.80 23.78 21.00
CA LEU A 204 -21.15 23.48 22.29
C LEU A 204 -20.01 24.43 22.62
N GLY A 205 -19.79 25.48 21.82
CA GLY A 205 -18.73 26.48 22.01
C GLY A 205 -17.35 26.03 21.56
N PHE A 206 -17.26 25.09 20.61
CA PHE A 206 -15.98 24.62 20.05
C PHE A 206 -15.87 24.93 18.56
N TRP A 207 -14.66 25.25 18.13
CA TRP A 207 -14.30 25.43 16.73
C TRP A 207 -13.27 24.40 16.30
N VAL A 208 -13.33 24.01 15.03
CA VAL A 208 -12.40 23.05 14.41
C VAL A 208 -11.32 23.82 13.66
N PHE A 209 -10.06 23.48 13.91
CA PHE A 209 -8.90 24.06 13.24
C PHE A 209 -8.06 22.95 12.61
N GLY A 210 -7.40 23.24 11.50
CA GLY A 210 -6.54 22.25 10.86
C GLY A 210 -5.42 22.86 10.03
N ALA A 211 -4.41 22.04 9.76
CA ALA A 211 -3.34 22.32 8.83
C ALA A 211 -2.76 21.02 8.25
N LYS A 212 -2.11 21.15 7.11
CA LYS A 212 -1.38 20.06 6.47
C LYS A 212 0.11 20.36 6.40
N GLU A 213 0.94 19.37 6.69
CA GLU A 213 2.40 19.49 6.60
C GLU A 213 2.93 18.39 5.69
N MET A 214 3.84 18.73 4.79
CA MET A 214 4.61 17.75 4.04
C MET A 214 5.93 17.51 4.77
N GLN A 215 6.07 16.34 5.34
CA GLN A 215 7.29 15.83 5.96
C GLN A 215 8.03 14.90 4.99
N ILE A 216 9.20 14.44 5.35
CA ILE A 216 9.96 13.42 4.64
C ILE A 216 10.23 12.28 5.62
N ILE A 217 9.84 11.06 5.23
CA ILE A 217 10.29 9.85 5.89
C ILE A 217 11.53 9.32 5.16
N ASP A 218 12.58 8.99 5.90
CA ASP A 218 13.86 8.50 5.36
C ASP A 218 14.35 7.33 6.19
N GLY A 219 14.86 6.29 5.55
CA GLY A 219 15.34 5.08 6.22
C GLY A 219 14.50 3.84 5.87
N GLY A 220 14.64 2.79 6.66
CA GLY A 220 14.11 1.48 6.30
C GLY A 220 14.84 0.89 5.09
N VAL A 221 14.11 0.22 4.22
CA VAL A 221 14.62 -0.40 2.97
C VAL A 221 14.40 0.47 1.74
N SER A 222 13.64 1.56 1.86
CA SER A 222 13.31 2.48 0.78
C SER A 222 14.07 3.79 0.93
N GLY A 223 14.26 4.52 -0.17
CA GLY A 223 14.80 5.88 -0.13
C GLY A 223 13.81 6.88 0.46
N PRO A 224 14.22 8.17 0.62
CA PRO A 224 13.37 9.21 1.15
C PRO A 224 12.07 9.35 0.36
N SER A 225 10.95 9.51 1.06
CA SER A 225 9.63 9.73 0.46
C SER A 225 8.85 10.82 1.17
N ASN A 226 7.93 11.45 0.43
CA ASN A 226 7.01 12.44 0.98
C ASN A 226 6.06 11.78 1.98
N TRP A 227 5.85 12.45 3.12
CA TRP A 227 5.03 11.98 4.22
C TRP A 227 4.04 13.08 4.62
N PRO A 228 2.89 13.17 3.94
CA PRO A 228 1.87 14.16 4.25
C PRO A 228 1.20 13.85 5.60
N VAL A 229 1.11 14.89 6.43
CA VAL A 229 0.55 14.83 7.78
C VAL A 229 -0.55 15.87 7.90
N ALA A 230 -1.68 15.50 8.48
CA ALA A 230 -2.78 16.40 8.82
C ALA A 230 -2.84 16.64 10.33
N TYR A 231 -3.16 17.86 10.72
CA TYR A 231 -3.44 18.26 12.10
C TYR A 231 -4.87 18.74 12.19
N ILE A 232 -5.62 18.25 13.17
CA ILE A 232 -6.95 18.74 13.50
C ILE A 232 -7.03 18.99 15.00
N HIS A 233 -7.32 20.24 15.37
CA HIS A 233 -7.52 20.66 16.74
C HIS A 233 -8.95 21.17 16.94
N ILE A 234 -9.57 20.79 18.04
CA ILE A 234 -10.88 21.29 18.48
C ILE A 234 -10.63 22.16 19.70
N LEU A 235 -10.80 23.47 19.52
CA LEU A 235 -10.53 24.46 20.54
C LEU A 235 -11.84 25.11 21.01
N SER A 236 -11.91 25.47 22.28
CA SER A 236 -12.98 26.32 22.78
C SER A 236 -13.00 27.67 22.06
N SER A 237 -14.16 28.20 21.74
CA SER A 237 -14.30 29.47 21.03
C SER A 237 -13.76 30.67 21.82
N ASP A 238 -13.57 30.53 23.13
CA ASP A 238 -12.97 31.53 24.03
C ASP A 238 -11.46 31.28 24.29
N ASN A 239 -10.85 30.29 23.59
CA ASN A 239 -9.44 29.98 23.74
C ASN A 239 -8.60 31.17 23.29
N LYS A 240 -7.78 31.70 24.22
CA LYS A 240 -6.94 32.90 24.01
C LYS A 240 -5.86 32.75 22.94
N SER A 241 -5.60 31.55 22.44
CA SER A 241 -4.69 31.31 21.34
C SER A 241 -5.33 31.52 19.96
N ILE A 242 -6.65 31.75 19.91
CA ILE A 242 -7.36 32.04 18.65
C ILE A 242 -7.15 33.52 18.30
N GLU A 243 -6.51 33.76 17.17
CA GLU A 243 -6.37 35.07 16.57
C GLU A 243 -7.35 35.19 15.40
N ILE A 244 -8.13 36.28 15.37
CA ILE A 244 -9.00 36.62 14.24
C ILE A 244 -8.20 37.57 13.34
N LEU A 245 -7.96 37.16 12.11
CA LEU A 245 -7.27 37.96 11.10
C LEU A 245 -8.30 38.40 10.05
N ASP A 246 -8.40 39.70 9.79
CA ASP A 246 -9.24 40.23 8.70
C ASP A 246 -8.56 40.01 7.35
N ASP A 247 -9.32 39.49 6.37
CA ASP A 247 -8.81 39.03 5.07
C ASP A 247 -8.22 40.15 4.18
N GLU A 248 -8.45 41.46 4.47
CA GLU A 248 -8.13 42.52 3.52
C GLU A 248 -6.85 43.30 3.81
N THR A 249 -6.23 43.28 5.00
CA THR A 249 -5.11 44.17 5.30
C THR A 249 -3.97 43.63 6.16
N GLY A 250 -4.12 42.48 6.78
CA GLY A 250 -3.06 41.94 7.67
C GLY A 250 -2.77 42.81 8.90
N HIS A 251 -3.66 43.72 9.27
CA HIS A 251 -3.54 44.55 10.47
C HIS A 251 -4.36 43.96 11.62
N LYS A 252 -3.72 43.83 12.79
CA LYS A 252 -4.40 43.51 14.04
C LYS A 252 -5.39 44.64 14.38
N ASN A 253 -6.67 44.30 14.48
CA ASN A 253 -7.59 45.16 15.20
C ASN A 253 -7.43 44.86 16.69
N ASP A 254 -6.77 45.74 17.43
CA ASP A 254 -6.82 45.78 18.89
C ASP A 254 -8.26 46.14 19.32
N ILE A 255 -8.95 45.20 19.92
CA ILE A 255 -10.20 45.45 20.66
C ILE A 255 -9.90 45.37 22.14
#